data_729dedf690ef2911d691ac3152fd309e
#
_entry.id   729dedf690ef2911d691ac3152fd309e
#
_cell.length_a   1.000
_cell.length_b   1.000
_cell.length_c   1.000
_cell.angle_alpha   90.00
_cell.angle_beta   90.00
_cell.angle_gamma   90.00
#
_symmetry.space_group_name_H-M   'P 1'
#
loop_
_entity.id
_entity.type
_entity.pdbx_description
1 polymer ?
#
loop_
_entity_poly.entity_id
_entity_poly.type
_entity_poly.pdbx_seq_one_letter_code
_entity_poly.pdbx_strand_id
1 'polypeptide(L)'
;MTLVKKTVRFATPLFTTRKYHVDSPVVIEKLILDKPLLDAPSLDKPSGPLYDKFVGFLDRSKIDYKKHQYEGVDWCVKNETEGALGLKARGGFIADEMGLGKTIMMIAVMAINFQPKTLIVVPPVLLRQWAGEIFRTTGHQPLIYHGKSKKDCKDEELLKAPIVLATYHSVAISKKAPKLSPLHLISWSRVIFDEAHHLRNRNTTRFIGCKAIKAPIRWLVSGTPVQNRKQDFYSLCNAAGLPPSFYTEDENLQLIVKHFVLKRTKKQAGIGLPEPIVDEVCVKWQTGNECKLSQEIHSALKFSGVVPLKEEDSALAVELKKIGVLQLILRARQSCILPRLMKGPIDTLINQGYIEALDQYANAGDYSSKLDEVTRVLLERKDNGNGKLVFCHFREEIDEIARRLRAGGVTKVVTFDGRNTGVSRMKALEEPCDALIMQIQTGCEGLNLQANYSEIYFVSPHWNPAIEDQAIARCYRIGQKKQVYVFRFIMDGFGSMKVPPAKEEEEGLKKDVWRETIALDGYVSLVQDLKRELQEEVMGKLPVAKAVVIPMAVAIPVQ
;
A
#
# COMPACT_ATOMS: atom_id res chain seq x y z
N MET A 1 -20.23 30.59 -22.50
CA MET A 1 -20.21 29.11 -22.41
C MET A 1 -20.01 28.74 -20.94
N THR A 2 -21.09 28.40 -20.30
CA THR A 2 -21.22 28.31 -18.84
C THR A 2 -20.82 26.91 -18.39
N LEU A 3 -19.78 26.81 -17.56
CA LEU A 3 -19.36 25.56 -16.92
C LEU A 3 -20.37 25.17 -15.83
N VAL A 4 -21.15 24.13 -16.11
CA VAL A 4 -22.05 23.52 -15.15
C VAL A 4 -21.24 22.71 -14.14
N LYS A 5 -21.10 23.23 -12.93
CA LYS A 5 -20.60 22.49 -11.77
C LYS A 5 -21.65 21.45 -11.37
N LYS A 6 -21.45 20.18 -11.70
CA LYS A 6 -22.23 19.09 -11.13
C LYS A 6 -21.73 18.80 -9.71
N THR A 7 -22.49 19.26 -8.74
CA THR A 7 -22.35 18.92 -7.32
C THR A 7 -22.97 17.55 -7.10
N VAL A 8 -22.19 16.57 -6.63
CA VAL A 8 -22.69 15.24 -6.26
C VAL A 8 -23.28 15.34 -4.86
N ARG A 9 -24.59 15.13 -4.74
CA ARG A 9 -25.32 15.06 -3.48
C ARG A 9 -25.15 13.68 -2.86
N PHE A 10 -24.76 13.63 -1.60
CA PHE A 10 -24.86 12.42 -0.78
C PHE A 10 -26.32 12.34 -0.28
N ALA A 11 -27.11 11.47 -0.89
CA ALA A 11 -28.39 11.07 -0.33
C ALA A 11 -28.20 9.71 0.37
N THR A 12 -28.51 9.69 1.66
CA THR A 12 -28.73 8.57 2.57
C THR A 12 -27.57 8.21 3.51
N PRO A 13 -27.89 7.88 4.77
CA PRO A 13 -26.92 7.87 5.86
C PRO A 13 -26.02 6.64 5.78
N LEU A 14 -24.72 6.89 5.63
CA LEU A 14 -23.65 5.89 5.70
C LEU A 14 -23.30 5.49 7.14
N PHE A 15 -24.13 5.81 8.11
CA PHE A 15 -23.91 5.47 9.52
C PHE A 15 -25.01 4.59 10.06
N THR A 16 -24.93 3.29 9.77
CA THR A 16 -25.52 2.29 10.67
C THR A 16 -24.44 1.91 11.68
N THR A 17 -24.57 2.44 12.88
CA THR A 17 -23.82 2.00 14.06
C THR A 17 -24.08 0.50 14.27
N ARG A 18 -23.13 -0.35 13.93
CA ARG A 18 -23.10 -1.72 14.43
C ARG A 18 -22.58 -1.68 15.87
N LYS A 19 -23.50 -1.56 16.82
CA LYS A 19 -23.24 -1.96 18.22
C LYS A 19 -23.16 -3.46 18.26
N TYR A 20 -21.99 -4.01 18.47
CA TYR A 20 -21.86 -5.42 18.85
C TYR A 20 -22.18 -5.55 20.34
N HIS A 21 -23.40 -5.97 20.64
CA HIS A 21 -23.69 -6.61 21.90
C HIS A 21 -23.23 -8.07 21.79
N VAL A 22 -22.30 -8.46 22.64
CA VAL A 22 -22.01 -9.87 22.92
C VAL A 22 -23.18 -10.37 23.77
N ASP A 23 -23.99 -11.24 23.17
CA ASP A 23 -24.72 -12.35 23.79
C ASP A 23 -25.87 -12.78 22.88
N SER A 24 -25.68 -13.89 22.24
CA SER A 24 -26.62 -14.98 21.89
C SER A 24 -26.20 -15.68 20.60
N PRO A 25 -26.21 -17.00 20.53
CA PRO A 25 -25.91 -17.73 19.31
C PRO A 25 -27.08 -17.61 18.33
N VAL A 26 -26.87 -16.87 17.23
CA VAL A 26 -27.83 -16.88 16.13
C VAL A 26 -27.57 -18.14 15.30
N VAL A 27 -28.52 -19.04 15.39
CA VAL A 27 -28.66 -20.18 14.48
C VAL A 27 -28.94 -19.64 13.08
N ILE A 28 -27.97 -19.77 12.18
CA ILE A 28 -28.16 -19.47 10.77
C ILE A 28 -28.82 -20.71 10.15
N GLU A 29 -30.11 -20.64 9.93
CA GLU A 29 -30.82 -21.57 9.07
C GLU A 29 -30.30 -21.49 7.64
N LYS A 30 -30.01 -22.67 7.10
CA LYS A 30 -29.62 -22.96 5.74
C LYS A 30 -30.58 -22.32 4.73
N LEU A 31 -30.10 -21.40 3.92
CA LEU A 31 -30.60 -21.20 2.57
C LEU A 31 -29.62 -21.88 1.60
N ILE A 32 -29.92 -23.16 1.37
CA ILE A 32 -29.34 -23.94 0.28
C ILE A 32 -30.03 -23.45 -0.99
N LEU A 33 -29.38 -22.59 -1.76
CA LEU A 33 -29.67 -22.42 -3.16
C LEU A 33 -28.82 -23.45 -3.92
N ASP A 34 -29.50 -24.53 -4.33
CA ASP A 34 -28.97 -25.50 -5.28
C ASP A 34 -28.59 -24.78 -6.59
N LYS A 35 -27.29 -24.50 -6.71
CA LYS A 35 -26.67 -24.40 -8.02
C LYS A 35 -25.89 -25.71 -8.22
N PRO A 36 -26.03 -26.38 -9.37
CA PRO A 36 -25.26 -27.58 -9.63
C PRO A 36 -23.79 -27.27 -9.43
N LEU A 37 -23.12 -28.09 -8.63
CA LEU A 37 -21.67 -28.18 -8.61
C LEU A 37 -21.25 -28.32 -10.07
N LEU A 38 -20.62 -27.31 -10.60
CA LEU A 38 -19.80 -27.48 -11.79
C LEU A 38 -18.86 -28.65 -11.48
N ASP A 39 -18.95 -29.68 -12.27
CA ASP A 39 -18.12 -30.86 -12.21
C ASP A 39 -16.69 -30.47 -11.86
N ALA A 40 -16.13 -31.15 -10.87
CA ALA A 40 -14.72 -31.01 -10.56
C ALA A 40 -13.96 -31.17 -11.88
N PRO A 41 -13.18 -30.17 -12.31
CA PRO A 41 -12.45 -30.31 -13.58
C PRO A 41 -11.58 -31.54 -13.46
N SER A 42 -11.76 -32.47 -14.40
CA SER A 42 -10.89 -33.62 -14.58
C SER A 42 -9.45 -33.20 -14.39
N LEU A 43 -8.71 -33.97 -13.59
CA LEU A 43 -7.28 -33.78 -13.31
C LEU A 43 -6.43 -34.09 -14.54
N ASP A 44 -6.80 -33.60 -15.73
CA ASP A 44 -5.93 -33.60 -16.87
C ASP A 44 -4.80 -32.62 -16.64
N LYS A 45 -3.65 -33.14 -16.28
CA LYS A 45 -2.43 -32.33 -16.20
C LYS A 45 -2.25 -31.64 -17.54
N PRO A 46 -2.02 -30.30 -17.57
CA PRO A 46 -1.68 -29.64 -18.81
C PRO A 46 -0.56 -30.44 -19.54
N SER A 47 -0.59 -30.46 -20.83
CA SER A 47 0.42 -31.14 -21.67
C SER A 47 0.84 -30.22 -22.81
N GLY A 48 2.02 -30.48 -23.35
CA GLY A 48 2.53 -29.73 -24.50
C GLY A 48 3.85 -29.00 -24.22
N PRO A 49 4.48 -28.46 -25.28
CA PRO A 49 5.86 -27.98 -25.22
C PRO A 49 6.12 -26.87 -24.17
N LEU A 50 5.12 -26.02 -23.89
CA LEU A 50 5.25 -24.98 -22.90
C LEU A 50 5.18 -25.56 -21.49
N TYR A 51 4.28 -26.52 -21.26
CA TYR A 51 4.18 -27.21 -19.98
C TYR A 51 5.47 -27.96 -19.65
N ASP A 52 6.05 -28.70 -20.62
CA ASP A 52 7.29 -29.45 -20.45
C ASP A 52 8.46 -28.50 -20.09
N LYS A 53 8.56 -27.35 -20.76
CA LYS A 53 9.54 -26.32 -20.43
C LYS A 53 9.34 -25.76 -19.03
N PHE A 54 8.08 -25.54 -18.61
CA PHE A 54 7.77 -25.04 -17.28
C PHE A 54 8.11 -26.07 -16.20
N VAL A 55 7.74 -27.33 -16.38
CA VAL A 55 8.11 -28.41 -15.45
C VAL A 55 9.63 -28.54 -15.37
N GLY A 56 10.32 -28.55 -16.51
CA GLY A 56 11.78 -28.60 -16.54
C GLY A 56 12.46 -27.39 -15.88
N PHE A 57 11.82 -26.20 -15.87
CA PHE A 57 12.27 -25.06 -15.09
C PHE A 57 12.07 -25.30 -13.59
N LEU A 58 10.90 -25.82 -13.17
CA LEU A 58 10.60 -26.11 -11.77
C LEU A 58 11.57 -27.15 -11.19
N ASP A 59 11.82 -28.24 -11.91
CA ASP A 59 12.73 -29.32 -11.49
C ASP A 59 14.14 -28.79 -11.24
N ARG A 60 14.68 -28.02 -12.19
CA ARG A 60 16.01 -27.39 -12.05
C ARG A 60 16.07 -26.40 -10.89
N SER A 61 14.97 -25.68 -10.66
CA SER A 61 14.88 -24.65 -9.63
C SER A 61 14.52 -25.20 -8.26
N LYS A 62 14.15 -26.49 -8.16
CA LYS A 62 13.60 -27.13 -6.94
C LYS A 62 12.41 -26.36 -6.37
N ILE A 63 11.48 -25.99 -7.23
CA ILE A 63 10.25 -25.26 -6.88
C ILE A 63 9.05 -26.18 -7.10
N ASP A 64 8.13 -26.20 -6.13
CA ASP A 64 6.89 -26.97 -6.25
C ASP A 64 5.99 -26.39 -7.34
N TYR A 65 5.34 -27.29 -8.08
CA TYR A 65 4.33 -26.93 -9.07
C TYR A 65 3.16 -26.21 -8.42
N LYS A 66 2.76 -25.08 -9.02
CA LYS A 66 1.55 -24.33 -8.66
C LYS A 66 0.76 -24.00 -9.93
N LYS A 67 -0.47 -24.50 -10.01
CA LYS A 67 -1.34 -24.33 -11.19
C LYS A 67 -1.44 -22.87 -11.65
N HIS A 68 -1.70 -21.95 -10.71
CA HIS A 68 -1.82 -20.54 -11.02
C HIS A 68 -0.54 -19.93 -11.62
N GLN A 69 0.66 -20.42 -11.22
CA GLN A 69 1.91 -19.94 -11.78
C GLN A 69 2.10 -20.43 -13.22
N TYR A 70 1.76 -21.69 -13.50
CA TYR A 70 1.76 -22.21 -14.88
C TYR A 70 0.80 -21.40 -15.77
N GLU A 71 -0.46 -21.24 -15.37
CA GLU A 71 -1.45 -20.45 -16.10
C GLU A 71 -0.98 -19.01 -16.34
N GLY A 72 -0.33 -18.41 -15.33
CA GLY A 72 0.25 -17.06 -15.44
C GLY A 72 1.40 -17.01 -16.42
N VAL A 73 2.28 -18.00 -16.44
CA VAL A 73 3.39 -18.09 -17.38
C VAL A 73 2.88 -18.31 -18.81
N ASP A 74 1.89 -19.19 -19.01
CA ASP A 74 1.26 -19.43 -20.31
C ASP A 74 0.65 -18.14 -20.88
N TRP A 75 -0.12 -17.44 -20.05
CA TRP A 75 -0.70 -16.15 -20.41
C TRP A 75 0.36 -15.10 -20.77
N CYS A 76 1.45 -15.03 -19.99
CA CYS A 76 2.55 -14.10 -20.27
C CYS A 76 3.25 -14.42 -21.58
N VAL A 77 3.55 -15.70 -21.85
CA VAL A 77 4.22 -16.13 -23.09
C VAL A 77 3.34 -15.80 -24.30
N LYS A 78 2.03 -16.04 -24.24
CA LYS A 78 1.08 -15.68 -25.30
C LYS A 78 1.09 -14.16 -25.55
N ASN A 79 1.05 -13.34 -24.52
CA ASN A 79 1.10 -11.87 -24.66
C ASN A 79 2.44 -11.35 -25.20
N GLU A 80 3.55 -12.07 -24.98
CA GLU A 80 4.84 -11.71 -25.58
C GLU A 80 4.93 -12.09 -27.05
N THR A 81 4.36 -13.24 -27.45
CA THR A 81 4.49 -13.80 -28.81
C THR A 81 3.41 -13.27 -29.75
N GLU A 82 2.16 -13.29 -29.31
CA GLU A 82 1.00 -12.96 -30.15
C GLU A 82 0.55 -11.51 -29.96
N GLY A 83 0.74 -10.98 -28.73
CA GLY A 83 0.14 -9.70 -28.32
C GLY A 83 -1.37 -9.83 -28.08
N ALA A 84 -2.07 -8.70 -28.01
CA ALA A 84 -3.52 -8.70 -27.82
C ALA A 84 -4.19 -7.55 -28.60
N LEU A 85 -5.43 -7.76 -29.00
CA LEU A 85 -6.30 -6.78 -29.66
C LEU A 85 -5.71 -6.14 -30.93
N GLY A 86 -4.80 -6.80 -31.62
CA GLY A 86 -4.12 -6.24 -32.79
C GLY A 86 -3.20 -5.03 -32.51
N LEU A 87 -2.98 -4.71 -31.23
CA LEU A 87 -2.09 -3.64 -30.84
C LEU A 87 -0.63 -4.06 -30.93
N LYS A 88 0.27 -3.11 -31.22
CA LYS A 88 1.72 -3.35 -31.26
C LYS A 88 2.34 -3.58 -29.86
N ALA A 89 1.61 -3.24 -28.79
CA ALA A 89 2.07 -3.45 -27.42
C ALA A 89 2.14 -4.94 -27.09
N ARG A 90 3.27 -5.40 -26.59
CA ARG A 90 3.50 -6.77 -26.11
C ARG A 90 3.86 -6.75 -24.63
N GLY A 91 3.40 -7.79 -23.91
CA GLY A 91 3.51 -7.84 -22.45
C GLY A 91 2.21 -7.42 -21.79
N GLY A 92 2.28 -6.68 -20.68
CA GLY A 92 1.09 -6.27 -19.94
C GLY A 92 1.36 -6.04 -18.45
N PHE A 93 0.37 -6.37 -17.62
CA PHE A 93 0.40 -6.13 -16.18
C PHE A 93 0.28 -7.45 -15.42
N ILE A 94 1.20 -7.70 -14.51
CA ILE A 94 1.07 -8.76 -13.51
C ILE A 94 0.58 -8.11 -12.22
N ALA A 95 -0.73 -8.13 -12.02
CA ALA A 95 -1.43 -7.50 -10.91
C ALA A 95 -1.94 -8.52 -9.86
N ASP A 96 -1.46 -9.74 -9.90
CA ASP A 96 -1.75 -10.79 -8.92
C ASP A 96 -1.55 -10.29 -7.50
N GLU A 97 -2.37 -10.79 -6.58
CA GLU A 97 -2.25 -10.48 -5.15
C GLU A 97 -0.83 -10.75 -4.65
N MET A 98 -0.43 -9.98 -3.67
CA MET A 98 0.92 -10.12 -3.09
C MET A 98 1.09 -11.50 -2.44
N GLY A 99 2.28 -12.10 -2.64
CA GLY A 99 2.56 -13.44 -2.13
C GLY A 99 2.26 -14.58 -3.11
N LEU A 100 1.69 -14.33 -4.31
CA LEU A 100 1.43 -15.34 -5.35
C LEU A 100 2.66 -15.70 -6.20
N GLY A 101 3.82 -15.09 -5.95
CA GLY A 101 5.07 -15.44 -6.60
C GLY A 101 5.29 -14.76 -7.95
N LYS A 102 4.86 -13.52 -8.12
CA LYS A 102 5.04 -12.72 -9.35
C LYS A 102 6.47 -12.72 -9.87
N THR A 103 7.46 -12.57 -8.99
CA THR A 103 8.89 -12.61 -9.33
C THR A 103 9.28 -13.94 -9.98
N ILE A 104 8.89 -15.06 -9.38
CA ILE A 104 9.17 -16.40 -9.90
C ILE A 104 8.47 -16.62 -11.25
N MET A 105 7.23 -16.14 -11.41
CA MET A 105 6.56 -16.22 -12.72
C MET A 105 7.33 -15.45 -13.80
N MET A 106 7.79 -14.23 -13.50
CA MET A 106 8.58 -13.47 -14.47
C MET A 106 9.91 -14.12 -14.81
N ILE A 107 10.58 -14.73 -13.83
CA ILE A 107 11.82 -15.50 -14.09
C ILE A 107 11.51 -16.74 -14.94
N ALA A 108 10.42 -17.45 -14.67
CA ALA A 108 9.99 -18.58 -15.48
C ALA A 108 9.69 -18.15 -16.94
N VAL A 109 9.00 -17.01 -17.14
CA VAL A 109 8.76 -16.43 -18.47
C VAL A 109 10.09 -16.13 -19.19
N MET A 110 11.07 -15.56 -18.47
CA MET A 110 12.40 -15.29 -19.05
C MET A 110 13.14 -16.57 -19.45
N ALA A 111 13.01 -17.63 -18.66
CA ALA A 111 13.67 -18.91 -18.95
C ALA A 111 12.99 -19.70 -20.09
N ILE A 112 11.66 -19.62 -20.19
CA ILE A 112 10.86 -20.39 -21.17
C ILE A 112 10.82 -19.68 -22.53
N ASN A 113 10.59 -18.37 -22.53
CA ASN A 113 10.63 -17.53 -23.72
C ASN A 113 11.88 -16.63 -23.66
N PHE A 114 13.03 -17.23 -23.89
CA PHE A 114 14.31 -16.53 -23.83
C PHE A 114 14.34 -15.35 -24.81
N GLN A 115 14.78 -14.21 -24.29
CA GLN A 115 15.00 -12.99 -25.05
C GLN A 115 16.47 -12.56 -24.90
N PRO A 116 17.15 -12.13 -25.96
CA PRO A 116 18.59 -11.85 -25.94
C PRO A 116 19.01 -10.81 -24.89
N LYS A 117 18.12 -9.83 -24.62
CA LYS A 117 18.40 -8.74 -23.69
C LYS A 117 17.17 -8.37 -22.88
N THR A 118 17.24 -8.60 -21.59
CA THR A 118 16.19 -8.23 -20.64
C THR A 118 16.70 -7.22 -19.62
N LEU A 119 16.03 -6.08 -19.54
CA LEU A 119 16.23 -5.08 -18.47
C LEU A 119 15.15 -5.25 -17.40
N ILE A 120 15.55 -5.35 -16.15
CA ILE A 120 14.63 -5.41 -15.00
C ILE A 120 14.87 -4.16 -14.14
N VAL A 121 13.84 -3.33 -13.98
CA VAL A 121 13.89 -2.10 -13.20
C VAL A 121 13.11 -2.30 -11.91
N VAL A 122 13.80 -2.17 -10.78
CA VAL A 122 13.25 -2.47 -9.45
C VAL A 122 13.58 -1.37 -8.43
N PRO A 123 12.86 -1.27 -7.30
CA PRO A 123 13.33 -0.53 -6.14
C PRO A 123 14.67 -1.05 -5.63
N PRO A 124 15.54 -0.18 -5.03
CA PRO A 124 16.87 -0.59 -4.57
C PRO A 124 16.89 -1.79 -3.62
N VAL A 125 15.88 -1.89 -2.77
CA VAL A 125 15.75 -2.97 -1.77
C VAL A 125 15.52 -4.35 -2.40
N LEU A 126 14.95 -4.41 -3.61
CA LEU A 126 14.65 -5.65 -4.33
C LEU A 126 15.80 -6.15 -5.22
N LEU A 127 16.84 -5.33 -5.46
CA LEU A 127 17.95 -5.72 -6.35
C LEU A 127 18.60 -7.05 -5.97
N ARG A 128 18.96 -7.20 -4.69
CA ARG A 128 19.60 -8.43 -4.20
C ARG A 128 18.66 -9.63 -4.25
N GLN A 129 17.39 -9.43 -3.92
CA GLN A 129 16.38 -10.47 -3.98
C GLN A 129 16.20 -10.97 -5.42
N TRP A 130 16.03 -10.08 -6.40
CA TRP A 130 15.93 -10.46 -7.81
C TRP A 130 17.19 -11.16 -8.30
N ALA A 131 18.39 -10.65 -7.98
CA ALA A 131 19.64 -11.26 -8.37
C ALA A 131 19.79 -12.67 -7.76
N GLY A 132 19.47 -12.83 -6.49
CA GLY A 132 19.52 -14.13 -5.80
C GLY A 132 18.51 -15.13 -6.37
N GLU A 133 17.27 -14.69 -6.65
CA GLU A 133 16.24 -15.57 -7.24
C GLU A 133 16.58 -15.99 -8.67
N ILE A 134 17.10 -15.09 -9.51
CA ILE A 134 17.57 -15.43 -10.85
C ILE A 134 18.71 -16.45 -10.75
N PHE A 135 19.70 -16.18 -9.91
CA PHE A 135 20.83 -17.10 -9.74
C PHE A 135 20.38 -18.47 -9.21
N ARG A 136 19.54 -18.49 -8.18
CA ARG A 136 19.02 -19.73 -7.59
C ARG A 136 18.25 -20.59 -8.59
N THR A 137 17.45 -19.96 -9.46
CA THR A 137 16.52 -20.66 -10.35
C THR A 137 17.11 -20.98 -11.72
N THR A 138 18.07 -20.19 -12.19
CA THR A 138 18.64 -20.33 -13.54
C THR A 138 20.13 -20.60 -13.57
N GLY A 139 20.83 -20.44 -12.44
CA GLY A 139 22.30 -20.47 -12.37
C GLY A 139 22.99 -19.25 -13.00
N HIS A 140 22.21 -18.30 -13.55
CA HIS A 140 22.75 -17.12 -14.22
C HIS A 140 22.89 -15.94 -13.24
N GLN A 141 24.09 -15.31 -13.23
CA GLN A 141 24.35 -14.12 -12.44
C GLN A 141 24.00 -12.86 -13.27
N PRO A 142 22.93 -12.13 -12.93
CA PRO A 142 22.57 -10.91 -13.66
C PRO A 142 23.53 -9.77 -13.35
N LEU A 143 23.74 -8.87 -14.31
CA LEU A 143 24.52 -7.65 -14.12
C LEU A 143 23.71 -6.63 -13.29
N ILE A 144 24.26 -6.20 -12.16
CA ILE A 144 23.62 -5.17 -11.31
C ILE A 144 24.16 -3.78 -11.69
N TYR A 145 23.31 -2.95 -12.30
CA TYR A 145 23.65 -1.59 -12.69
C TYR A 145 23.12 -0.56 -11.67
N HIS A 146 23.78 -0.50 -10.50
CA HIS A 146 23.39 0.38 -9.39
C HIS A 146 24.58 0.78 -8.49
N GLY A 147 24.55 2.00 -7.92
CA GLY A 147 25.52 2.45 -6.94
C GLY A 147 26.96 2.46 -7.45
N LYS A 148 27.89 1.82 -6.72
CA LYS A 148 29.30 1.68 -7.13
C LYS A 148 29.43 0.83 -8.41
N SER A 149 28.71 -0.29 -8.50
CA SER A 149 28.75 -1.17 -9.68
C SER A 149 28.39 -0.45 -10.99
N LYS A 150 27.52 0.59 -10.93
CA LYS A 150 27.24 1.43 -12.10
C LYS A 150 28.45 2.24 -12.56
N LYS A 151 29.29 2.71 -11.63
CA LYS A 151 30.48 3.52 -11.96
C LYS A 151 31.61 2.66 -12.53
N ASP A 152 31.69 1.42 -12.06
CA ASP A 152 32.76 0.49 -12.43
C ASP A 152 32.39 -0.34 -13.68
N CYS A 153 31.10 -0.37 -14.08
CA CYS A 153 30.61 -1.13 -15.23
C CYS A 153 31.05 -0.49 -16.55
N LYS A 154 31.76 -1.26 -17.35
CA LYS A 154 32.16 -0.86 -18.72
C LYS A 154 30.98 -1.03 -19.66
N ASP A 155 30.90 -0.18 -20.70
CA ASP A 155 29.84 -0.25 -21.70
C ASP A 155 29.80 -1.60 -22.43
N GLU A 156 30.96 -2.23 -22.63
CA GLU A 156 31.05 -3.57 -23.24
C GLU A 156 30.41 -4.67 -22.37
N GLU A 157 30.58 -4.59 -21.05
CA GLU A 157 29.96 -5.54 -20.11
C GLU A 157 28.43 -5.38 -20.13
N LEU A 158 27.98 -4.13 -20.13
CA LEU A 158 26.56 -3.82 -20.22
C LEU A 158 25.95 -4.31 -21.54
N LEU A 159 26.67 -4.15 -22.64
CA LEU A 159 26.25 -4.59 -23.97
C LEU A 159 26.25 -6.13 -24.11
N LYS A 160 27.09 -6.86 -23.40
CA LYS A 160 27.17 -8.33 -23.43
C LYS A 160 26.18 -8.99 -22.49
N ALA A 161 25.76 -8.32 -21.40
CA ALA A 161 24.89 -8.89 -20.38
C ALA A 161 23.49 -9.23 -20.93
N PRO A 162 23.03 -10.50 -20.83
CA PRO A 162 21.69 -10.89 -21.25
C PRO A 162 20.60 -10.40 -20.30
N ILE A 163 20.91 -10.28 -19.00
CA ILE A 163 20.00 -9.80 -17.97
C ILE A 163 20.69 -8.68 -17.17
N VAL A 164 20.07 -7.51 -17.13
CA VAL A 164 20.53 -6.36 -16.36
C VAL A 164 19.49 -5.95 -15.35
N LEU A 165 19.89 -5.83 -14.08
CA LEU A 165 19.10 -5.28 -13.00
C LEU A 165 19.48 -3.82 -12.77
N ALA A 166 18.50 -2.91 -12.81
CA ALA A 166 18.69 -1.50 -12.57
C ALA A 166 17.62 -0.95 -11.60
N THR A 167 17.86 0.24 -11.08
CA THR A 167 16.85 0.93 -10.25
C THR A 167 16.13 2.01 -11.03
N TYR A 168 14.93 2.39 -10.58
CA TYR A 168 14.18 3.53 -11.12
C TYR A 168 15.01 4.82 -11.15
N HIS A 169 15.91 5.01 -10.17
CA HIS A 169 16.82 6.15 -10.16
C HIS A 169 17.89 6.06 -11.25
N SER A 170 18.36 4.85 -11.58
CA SER A 170 19.40 4.65 -12.63
C SER A 170 18.90 4.95 -14.03
N VAL A 171 17.60 4.83 -14.27
CA VAL A 171 16.93 5.13 -15.54
C VAL A 171 16.22 6.50 -15.56
N ALA A 172 16.22 7.24 -14.45
CA ALA A 172 15.52 8.53 -14.38
C ALA A 172 16.16 9.58 -15.30
N ILE A 173 15.32 10.37 -16.00
CA ILE A 173 15.75 11.50 -16.84
C ILE A 173 15.20 12.80 -16.25
N SER A 174 16.09 13.75 -15.96
CA SER A 174 15.72 15.08 -15.47
C SER A 174 15.06 15.91 -16.57
N LYS A 175 13.97 16.60 -16.26
CA LYS A 175 13.33 17.55 -17.19
C LYS A 175 14.19 18.79 -17.46
N LYS A 176 14.92 19.26 -16.43
CA LYS A 176 15.75 20.47 -16.52
C LYS A 176 17.05 20.26 -17.29
N ALA A 177 17.64 19.07 -17.16
CA ALA A 177 18.87 18.68 -17.85
C ALA A 177 18.74 17.23 -18.33
N PRO A 178 18.09 16.99 -19.50
CA PRO A 178 17.87 15.64 -20.02
C PRO A 178 19.21 14.98 -20.32
N LYS A 179 19.56 13.95 -19.55
CA LYS A 179 20.76 13.13 -19.79
C LYS A 179 20.33 11.67 -19.87
N LEU A 180 20.60 11.05 -21.01
CA LEU A 180 20.39 9.63 -21.19
C LEU A 180 21.45 8.83 -20.43
N SER A 181 21.03 7.77 -19.74
CA SER A 181 21.97 6.77 -19.23
C SER A 181 22.31 5.77 -20.33
N PRO A 182 23.42 5.02 -20.25
CA PRO A 182 23.76 3.93 -21.18
C PRO A 182 22.61 2.97 -21.43
N LEU A 183 21.75 2.73 -20.43
CA LEU A 183 20.56 1.86 -20.53
C LEU A 183 19.55 2.33 -21.60
N HIS A 184 19.49 3.62 -21.92
CA HIS A 184 18.58 4.16 -22.95
C HIS A 184 19.14 4.00 -24.37
N LEU A 185 20.46 3.78 -24.50
CA LEU A 185 21.13 3.61 -25.78
C LEU A 185 21.02 2.18 -26.30
N ILE A 186 20.70 1.24 -25.41
CA ILE A 186 20.55 -0.20 -25.73
C ILE A 186 19.13 -0.47 -26.22
N SER A 187 19.01 -1.26 -27.28
CA SER A 187 17.74 -1.84 -27.73
C SER A 187 17.49 -3.12 -26.94
N TRP A 188 16.61 -3.05 -25.96
CA TRP A 188 16.21 -4.19 -25.14
C TRP A 188 15.16 -5.01 -25.87
N SER A 189 15.21 -6.34 -25.74
CA SER A 189 14.15 -7.22 -26.24
C SER A 189 12.95 -7.25 -25.29
N ARG A 190 13.22 -7.12 -23.98
CA ARG A 190 12.21 -7.10 -22.91
C ARG A 190 12.60 -6.12 -21.82
N VAL A 191 11.62 -5.41 -21.26
CA VAL A 191 11.77 -4.67 -20.00
C VAL A 191 10.70 -5.09 -19.00
N ILE A 192 11.10 -5.28 -17.73
CA ILE A 192 10.23 -5.61 -16.60
C ILE A 192 10.37 -4.48 -15.58
N PHE A 193 9.26 -3.85 -15.22
CA PHE A 193 9.17 -2.84 -14.17
C PHE A 193 8.50 -3.46 -12.95
N ASP A 194 9.27 -3.84 -11.94
CA ASP A 194 8.71 -4.36 -10.69
C ASP A 194 8.36 -3.23 -9.74
N GLU A 195 7.32 -3.41 -8.94
CA GLU A 195 6.64 -2.36 -8.17
C GLU A 195 6.29 -1.16 -9.07
N ALA A 196 5.65 -1.46 -10.20
CA ALA A 196 5.37 -0.51 -11.27
C ALA A 196 4.50 0.69 -10.85
N HIS A 197 3.90 0.67 -9.65
CA HIS A 197 3.21 1.83 -9.07
C HIS A 197 4.13 3.07 -8.93
N HIS A 198 5.45 2.91 -8.97
CA HIS A 198 6.40 4.02 -9.09
C HIS A 198 6.23 4.85 -10.38
N LEU A 199 5.54 4.32 -11.39
CA LEU A 199 5.29 4.97 -12.68
C LEU A 199 3.90 5.63 -12.77
N ARG A 200 3.14 5.74 -11.68
CA ARG A 200 1.79 6.32 -11.65
C ARG A 200 1.71 7.79 -12.05
N ASN A 201 2.79 8.54 -11.88
CA ASN A 201 2.85 9.97 -12.21
C ASN A 201 3.75 10.24 -13.41
N ARG A 202 3.15 10.63 -14.55
CA ARG A 202 3.85 10.94 -15.81
C ARG A 202 4.84 12.10 -15.72
N ASN A 203 4.67 12.95 -14.73
CA ASN A 203 5.50 14.13 -14.54
C ASN A 203 6.82 13.86 -13.81
N THR A 204 7.03 12.66 -13.32
CA THR A 204 8.25 12.31 -12.60
C THR A 204 9.40 11.99 -13.54
N THR A 205 10.62 12.27 -13.09
CA THR A 205 11.86 11.91 -13.80
C THR A 205 11.99 10.40 -14.03
N ARG A 206 11.46 9.59 -13.10
CA ARG A 206 11.41 8.13 -13.19
C ARG A 206 10.52 7.69 -14.36
N PHE A 207 9.31 8.23 -14.45
CA PHE A 207 8.40 7.89 -15.55
C PHE A 207 9.00 8.25 -16.91
N ILE A 208 9.54 9.46 -17.04
CA ILE A 208 10.14 9.94 -18.30
C ILE A 208 11.26 9.00 -18.73
N GLY A 209 12.15 8.63 -17.81
CA GLY A 209 13.24 7.70 -18.08
C GLY A 209 12.76 6.30 -18.46
N CYS A 210 11.84 5.72 -17.72
CA CYS A 210 11.29 4.38 -18.02
C CYS A 210 10.54 4.35 -19.36
N LYS A 211 9.84 5.42 -19.72
CA LYS A 211 9.17 5.54 -21.01
C LYS A 211 10.16 5.62 -22.18
N ALA A 212 11.32 6.22 -21.97
CA ALA A 212 12.38 6.36 -22.99
C ALA A 212 13.16 5.05 -23.25
N ILE A 213 13.02 4.02 -22.42
CA ILE A 213 13.62 2.71 -22.66
C ILE A 213 13.01 2.09 -23.93
N LYS A 214 13.87 1.67 -24.86
CA LYS A 214 13.47 1.02 -26.09
C LYS A 214 13.34 -0.50 -25.86
N ALA A 215 12.11 -0.99 -25.80
CA ALA A 215 11.81 -2.41 -25.67
C ALA A 215 10.43 -2.72 -26.26
N PRO A 216 10.28 -3.70 -27.16
CA PRO A 216 8.98 -4.12 -27.69
C PRO A 216 8.12 -4.84 -26.64
N ILE A 217 8.71 -5.63 -25.75
CA ILE A 217 8.02 -6.35 -24.69
C ILE A 217 8.18 -5.55 -23.38
N ARG A 218 7.04 -5.18 -22.76
CA ARG A 218 7.03 -4.35 -21.56
C ARG A 218 6.10 -4.95 -20.50
N TRP A 219 6.67 -5.36 -19.37
CA TRP A 219 5.92 -5.88 -18.23
C TRP A 219 5.89 -4.89 -17.08
N LEU A 220 4.70 -4.69 -16.51
CA LEU A 220 4.47 -3.92 -15.30
C LEU A 220 4.00 -4.86 -14.20
N VAL A 221 4.83 -5.06 -13.19
CA VAL A 221 4.55 -5.96 -12.08
C VAL A 221 4.20 -5.13 -10.85
N SER A 222 2.97 -5.24 -10.34
CA SER A 222 2.53 -4.54 -9.14
C SER A 222 1.24 -5.16 -8.61
N GLY A 223 1.18 -5.49 -7.33
CA GLY A 223 -0.07 -5.95 -6.70
C GLY A 223 -1.16 -4.88 -6.64
N THR A 224 -0.83 -3.61 -6.84
CA THR A 224 -1.73 -2.46 -6.73
C THR A 224 -1.55 -1.49 -7.90
N PRO A 225 -2.04 -1.84 -9.10
CA PRO A 225 -1.87 -1.00 -10.29
C PRO A 225 -2.66 0.32 -10.23
N VAL A 226 -3.74 0.38 -9.44
CA VAL A 226 -4.52 1.60 -9.18
C VAL A 226 -4.38 1.93 -7.69
N GLN A 227 -3.98 3.15 -7.35
CA GLN A 227 -3.81 3.56 -5.95
C GLN A 227 -4.69 4.73 -5.55
N ASN A 228 -4.78 5.78 -6.36
CA ASN A 228 -5.49 6.99 -5.97
C ASN A 228 -6.52 7.47 -7.00
N ARG A 229 -6.29 7.27 -8.30
CA ARG A 229 -7.17 7.77 -9.39
C ARG A 229 -7.02 6.93 -10.64
N LYS A 230 -8.04 6.96 -11.52
CA LYS A 230 -7.98 6.36 -12.88
C LYS A 230 -6.73 6.81 -13.66
N GLN A 231 -6.31 8.06 -13.47
CA GLN A 231 -5.10 8.61 -14.10
C GLN A 231 -3.81 7.85 -13.75
N ASP A 232 -3.75 7.24 -12.56
CA ASP A 232 -2.61 6.38 -12.18
C ASP A 232 -2.53 5.18 -13.13
N PHE A 233 -3.67 4.53 -13.42
CA PHE A 233 -3.74 3.41 -14.36
C PHE A 233 -3.42 3.84 -15.79
N TYR A 234 -3.95 4.97 -16.25
CA TYR A 234 -3.61 5.52 -17.58
C TYR A 234 -2.11 5.79 -17.72
N SER A 235 -1.46 6.22 -16.66
CA SER A 235 -0.01 6.40 -16.66
C SER A 235 0.73 5.07 -16.84
N LEU A 236 0.26 4.02 -16.17
CA LEU A 236 0.82 2.69 -16.33
C LEU A 236 0.54 2.12 -17.72
N CYS A 237 -0.65 2.32 -18.30
CA CYS A 237 -0.97 1.93 -19.68
C CYS A 237 0.00 2.60 -20.67
N ASN A 238 0.30 3.88 -20.46
CA ASN A 238 1.31 4.60 -21.26
C ASN A 238 2.71 3.99 -21.11
N ALA A 239 3.11 3.62 -19.89
CA ALA A 239 4.39 2.97 -19.62
C ALA A 239 4.47 1.56 -20.25
N ALA A 240 3.35 0.82 -20.32
CA ALA A 240 3.22 -0.46 -21.00
C ALA A 240 3.31 -0.35 -22.53
N GLY A 241 3.21 0.86 -23.09
CA GLY A 241 3.27 1.09 -24.53
C GLY A 241 1.91 1.07 -25.23
N LEU A 242 0.81 1.04 -24.48
CA LEU A 242 -0.54 1.18 -25.03
C LEU A 242 -0.73 2.60 -25.62
N PRO A 243 -1.45 2.76 -26.75
CA PRO A 243 -1.68 4.06 -27.35
C PRO A 243 -2.66 4.90 -26.52
N PRO A 244 -2.42 6.21 -26.38
CA PRO A 244 -3.32 7.10 -25.63
C PRO A 244 -4.77 7.06 -26.13
N SER A 245 -4.99 7.04 -27.44
CA SER A 245 -6.31 6.93 -28.06
C SER A 245 -7.09 5.69 -27.65
N PHE A 246 -6.41 4.66 -27.13
CA PHE A 246 -7.07 3.43 -26.70
C PHE A 246 -7.37 3.44 -25.19
N TYR A 247 -6.44 3.82 -24.32
CA TYR A 247 -6.64 3.73 -22.88
C TYR A 247 -7.36 4.93 -22.26
N THR A 248 -7.61 6.02 -22.98
CA THR A 248 -8.39 7.17 -22.49
C THR A 248 -9.89 7.00 -22.66
N GLU A 249 -10.31 6.09 -23.51
CA GLU A 249 -11.72 5.76 -23.72
C GLU A 249 -12.19 4.77 -22.65
N ASP A 250 -13.21 5.16 -21.88
CA ASP A 250 -13.74 4.35 -20.78
C ASP A 250 -14.26 2.98 -21.27
N GLU A 251 -14.78 2.89 -22.49
CA GLU A 251 -15.24 1.65 -23.12
C GLU A 251 -14.11 0.62 -23.31
N ASN A 252 -12.89 1.10 -23.60
CA ASN A 252 -11.73 0.23 -23.78
C ASN A 252 -11.11 -0.25 -22.47
N LEU A 253 -11.48 0.35 -21.33
CA LEU A 253 -10.89 0.01 -20.04
C LEU A 253 -11.09 -1.47 -19.69
N GLN A 254 -12.33 -1.99 -19.94
CA GLN A 254 -12.64 -3.39 -19.71
C GLN A 254 -11.84 -4.34 -20.64
N LEU A 255 -11.61 -3.92 -21.89
CA LEU A 255 -10.79 -4.68 -22.84
C LEU A 255 -9.32 -4.70 -22.38
N ILE A 256 -8.80 -3.59 -21.87
CA ILE A 256 -7.43 -3.54 -21.32
C ILE A 256 -7.31 -4.48 -20.13
N VAL A 257 -8.24 -4.40 -19.18
CA VAL A 257 -8.23 -5.27 -17.99
C VAL A 257 -8.31 -6.74 -18.40
N LYS A 258 -9.18 -7.11 -19.33
CA LYS A 258 -9.35 -8.49 -19.80
C LYS A 258 -8.11 -9.06 -20.49
N HIS A 259 -7.45 -8.25 -21.34
CA HIS A 259 -6.42 -8.78 -22.26
C HIS A 259 -4.99 -8.45 -21.81
N PHE A 260 -4.78 -7.36 -21.07
CA PHE A 260 -3.45 -6.92 -20.66
C PHE A 260 -3.18 -7.03 -19.16
N VAL A 261 -4.19 -7.41 -18.33
CA VAL A 261 -4.00 -7.48 -16.87
C VAL A 261 -4.28 -8.88 -16.36
N LEU A 262 -3.27 -9.51 -15.78
CA LEU A 262 -3.41 -10.73 -15.00
C LEU A 262 -3.57 -10.37 -13.52
N LYS A 263 -4.78 -10.52 -12.99
CA LYS A 263 -5.10 -10.22 -11.59
C LYS A 263 -5.88 -11.38 -10.96
N ARG A 264 -5.28 -12.02 -9.97
CA ARG A 264 -5.89 -13.11 -9.21
C ARG A 264 -5.67 -12.88 -7.73
N THR A 265 -6.65 -13.27 -6.93
CA THR A 265 -6.52 -13.36 -5.46
C THR A 265 -5.96 -14.71 -5.06
N LYS A 266 -5.46 -14.83 -3.82
CA LYS A 266 -5.02 -16.11 -3.25
C LYS A 266 -6.13 -17.16 -3.32
N LYS A 267 -7.38 -16.76 -3.05
CA LYS A 267 -8.56 -17.62 -3.14
C LYS A 267 -8.77 -18.14 -4.58
N GLN A 268 -8.73 -17.26 -5.57
CA GLN A 268 -8.84 -17.64 -6.98
C GLN A 268 -7.66 -18.52 -7.46
N ALA A 269 -6.48 -18.32 -6.90
CA ALA A 269 -5.30 -19.12 -7.16
C ALA A 269 -5.29 -20.49 -6.45
N GLY A 270 -6.34 -20.82 -5.70
CA GLY A 270 -6.45 -22.08 -4.95
C GLY A 270 -5.45 -22.20 -3.79
N ILE A 271 -4.96 -21.09 -3.27
CA ILE A 271 -4.05 -21.10 -2.12
C ILE A 271 -4.89 -21.18 -0.84
N GLY A 272 -4.83 -22.35 -0.18
CA GLY A 272 -5.58 -22.65 1.04
C GLY A 272 -5.00 -21.98 2.30
N LEU A 273 -4.74 -20.67 2.25
CA LEU A 273 -4.36 -19.91 3.45
C LEU A 273 -5.63 -19.43 4.16
N PRO A 274 -5.76 -19.64 5.50
CA PRO A 274 -6.85 -19.03 6.27
C PRO A 274 -6.81 -17.51 6.10
N GLU A 275 -7.97 -16.90 5.86
CA GLU A 275 -8.03 -15.43 5.75
C GLU A 275 -7.56 -14.75 7.04
N PRO A 276 -6.87 -13.61 6.96
CA PRO A 276 -6.45 -12.88 8.15
C PRO A 276 -7.66 -12.46 8.99
N ILE A 277 -7.54 -12.63 10.30
CA ILE A 277 -8.50 -12.06 11.25
C ILE A 277 -8.12 -10.62 11.47
N VAL A 278 -9.02 -9.70 11.12
CA VAL A 278 -8.81 -8.26 11.25
C VAL A 278 -9.63 -7.75 12.42
N ASP A 279 -8.97 -7.11 13.38
CA ASP A 279 -9.58 -6.50 14.56
C ASP A 279 -9.31 -4.99 14.54
N GLU A 280 -10.38 -4.19 14.62
CA GLU A 280 -10.31 -2.75 14.71
C GLU A 280 -10.50 -2.30 16.15
N VAL A 281 -9.43 -1.82 16.75
CA VAL A 281 -9.41 -1.37 18.15
C VAL A 281 -9.69 0.12 18.19
N CYS A 282 -10.91 0.48 18.62
CA CYS A 282 -11.28 1.87 18.87
C CYS A 282 -10.63 2.35 20.18
N VAL A 283 -9.75 3.33 20.08
CA VAL A 283 -8.98 3.86 21.22
C VAL A 283 -9.66 5.10 21.77
N LYS A 284 -10.09 5.04 23.01
CA LYS A 284 -10.73 6.17 23.72
C LYS A 284 -9.67 7.13 24.29
N TRP A 285 -10.01 8.41 24.32
CA TRP A 285 -9.23 9.42 25.03
C TRP A 285 -9.25 9.17 26.53
N GLN A 286 -8.10 9.02 27.17
CA GLN A 286 -8.01 8.74 28.62
C GLN A 286 -8.27 9.98 29.45
N THR A 287 -7.89 11.16 28.95
CA THR A 287 -8.08 12.43 29.65
C THR A 287 -8.80 13.47 28.80
N GLY A 288 -9.60 14.31 29.46
CA GLY A 288 -10.27 15.43 28.79
C GLY A 288 -9.30 16.44 28.18
N ASN A 289 -8.13 16.64 28.79
CA ASN A 289 -7.11 17.57 28.29
C ASN A 289 -6.42 17.05 27.03
N GLU A 290 -6.14 15.74 26.94
CA GLU A 290 -5.63 15.12 25.71
C GLU A 290 -6.63 15.26 24.58
N CYS A 291 -7.91 14.95 24.85
CA CYS A 291 -9.00 15.12 23.90
C CYS A 291 -9.11 16.57 23.39
N LYS A 292 -9.11 17.56 24.31
CA LYS A 292 -9.17 18.99 23.97
C LYS A 292 -7.99 19.43 23.11
N LEU A 293 -6.75 19.08 23.47
CA LEU A 293 -5.56 19.39 22.68
C LEU A 293 -5.69 18.86 21.25
N SER A 294 -6.08 17.59 21.10
CA SER A 294 -6.25 16.98 19.79
C SER A 294 -7.40 17.63 19.02
N GLN A 295 -8.54 17.94 19.68
CA GLN A 295 -9.67 18.60 19.07
C GLN A 295 -9.32 20.00 18.53
N GLU A 296 -8.55 20.80 19.27
CA GLU A 296 -8.08 22.11 18.82
C GLU A 296 -7.21 21.99 17.56
N ILE A 297 -6.29 21.02 17.53
CA ILE A 297 -5.45 20.77 16.35
C ILE A 297 -6.31 20.34 15.15
N HIS A 298 -7.28 19.47 15.36
CA HIS A 298 -8.17 18.99 14.31
C HIS A 298 -9.13 20.05 13.79
N SER A 299 -9.56 21.01 14.64
CA SER A 299 -10.43 22.12 14.23
C SER A 299 -9.79 23.04 13.18
N ALA A 300 -8.45 23.07 13.13
CA ALA A 300 -7.74 23.77 12.07
C ALA A 300 -7.81 23.04 10.71
N LEU A 301 -8.19 21.75 10.67
CA LEU A 301 -8.37 20.98 9.46
C LEU A 301 -9.75 21.25 8.85
N LYS A 302 -9.79 21.58 7.56
CA LYS A 302 -11.04 21.83 6.82
C LYS A 302 -11.58 20.53 6.17
N PHE A 303 -11.68 19.45 6.94
CA PHE A 303 -12.27 18.20 6.46
C PHE A 303 -13.75 18.10 6.79
N SER A 304 -14.57 17.60 5.89
CA SER A 304 -15.96 17.25 6.20
C SER A 304 -15.97 16.12 7.23
N GLY A 305 -16.61 16.34 8.37
CA GLY A 305 -16.70 15.37 9.48
C GLY A 305 -15.70 15.58 10.61
N VAL A 306 -14.66 16.41 10.44
CA VAL A 306 -13.83 16.91 11.53
C VAL A 306 -14.45 18.20 12.09
N VAL A 307 -14.52 18.30 13.39
CA VAL A 307 -15.24 19.33 14.12
C VAL A 307 -14.75 20.73 13.78
N PRO A 308 -15.60 21.67 13.37
CA PRO A 308 -15.35 23.06 13.65
C PRO A 308 -15.57 23.29 15.16
N LEU A 309 -14.61 23.89 15.86
CA LEU A 309 -14.88 24.50 17.15
C LEU A 309 -15.95 25.56 16.96
N LYS A 310 -16.87 25.67 17.93
CA LYS A 310 -17.89 26.72 17.94
C LYS A 310 -17.21 28.09 17.88
N GLU A 311 -17.75 28.92 17.03
CA GLU A 311 -17.65 30.39 16.83
C GLU A 311 -16.34 31.12 17.16
N GLU A 312 -15.50 30.65 18.12
CA GLU A 312 -14.17 31.19 18.38
C GLU A 312 -13.14 30.06 18.23
N ASP A 313 -12.37 30.09 17.16
CA ASP A 313 -11.21 29.20 17.02
C ASP A 313 -10.27 29.41 18.20
N SER A 314 -9.77 28.31 18.80
CA SER A 314 -8.73 28.45 19.84
C SER A 314 -7.49 29.14 19.25
N ALA A 315 -6.75 29.87 20.10
CA ALA A 315 -5.52 30.54 19.68
C ALA A 315 -4.55 29.57 18.99
N LEU A 316 -4.44 28.33 19.48
CA LEU A 316 -3.65 27.27 18.83
C LEU A 316 -4.16 26.93 17.43
N ALA A 317 -5.48 26.79 17.25
CA ALA A 317 -6.06 26.50 15.93
C ALA A 317 -5.81 27.63 14.93
N VAL A 318 -5.90 28.90 15.38
CA VAL A 318 -5.58 30.07 14.55
C VAL A 318 -4.13 30.04 14.07
N GLU A 319 -3.18 29.78 14.96
CA GLU A 319 -1.76 29.70 14.60
C GLU A 319 -1.49 28.51 13.66
N LEU A 320 -2.11 27.35 13.92
CA LEU A 320 -1.95 26.17 13.07
C LEU A 320 -2.58 26.37 11.68
N LYS A 321 -3.58 27.21 11.50
CA LYS A 321 -4.13 27.52 10.15
C LYS A 321 -3.14 28.27 9.25
N LYS A 322 -2.13 28.92 9.84
CA LYS A 322 -1.08 29.63 9.09
C LYS A 322 -0.06 28.69 8.45
N ILE A 323 0.07 27.45 8.96
CA ILE A 323 0.97 26.46 8.40
C ILE A 323 0.34 25.74 7.19
N GLY A 324 1.16 25.11 6.35
CA GLY A 324 0.67 24.37 5.20
C GLY A 324 -0.15 23.13 5.59
N VAL A 325 -1.13 22.78 4.74
CA VAL A 325 -2.08 21.67 5.00
C VAL A 325 -1.38 20.34 5.35
N LEU A 326 -0.27 20.01 4.69
CA LEU A 326 0.49 18.81 4.99
C LEU A 326 1.09 18.80 6.39
N GLN A 327 1.60 19.94 6.83
CA GLN A 327 2.14 20.08 8.18
C GLN A 327 1.01 19.97 9.22
N LEU A 328 -0.15 20.53 8.92
CA LEU A 328 -1.31 20.45 9.81
C LEU A 328 -1.81 19.01 9.96
N ILE A 329 -1.91 18.25 8.85
CA ILE A 329 -2.22 16.81 8.87
C ILE A 329 -1.19 16.04 9.70
N LEU A 330 0.09 16.37 9.56
CA LEU A 330 1.15 15.76 10.36
C LEU A 330 0.95 16.03 11.87
N ARG A 331 0.61 17.28 12.24
CA ARG A 331 0.33 17.65 13.62
C ARG A 331 -0.88 16.91 14.19
N ALA A 332 -1.98 16.83 13.43
CA ALA A 332 -3.15 16.07 13.83
C ALA A 332 -2.83 14.57 14.03
N ARG A 333 -1.99 13.97 13.16
CA ARG A 333 -1.52 12.60 13.37
C ARG A 333 -0.65 12.45 14.60
N GLN A 334 0.24 13.40 14.86
CA GLN A 334 1.07 13.42 16.06
C GLN A 334 0.23 13.50 17.32
N SER A 335 -0.82 14.34 17.35
CA SER A 335 -1.72 14.45 18.50
C SER A 335 -2.54 13.18 18.77
N CYS A 336 -2.85 12.39 17.73
CA CYS A 336 -3.53 11.09 17.87
C CYS A 336 -2.60 9.99 18.39
N ILE A 337 -1.32 10.00 18.02
CA ILE A 337 -0.41 8.88 18.30
C ILE A 337 0.41 9.15 19.57
N LEU A 338 1.06 10.29 19.61
CA LEU A 338 1.99 10.65 20.68
C LEU A 338 2.01 12.18 20.84
N PRO A 339 1.09 12.78 21.64
CA PRO A 339 0.96 14.23 21.82
C PRO A 339 2.25 14.91 22.26
N ARG A 340 3.16 14.19 22.93
CA ARG A 340 4.51 14.67 23.26
C ARG A 340 5.26 15.28 22.08
N LEU A 341 5.02 14.78 20.86
CA LEU A 341 5.59 15.33 19.62
C LEU A 341 5.14 16.75 19.31
N MET A 342 4.04 17.19 19.94
CA MET A 342 3.51 18.55 19.82
C MET A 342 4.12 19.52 20.82
N LYS A 343 4.78 19.05 21.88
CA LYS A 343 5.28 19.91 22.98
C LYS A 343 6.23 20.99 22.48
N GLY A 344 7.27 20.65 21.73
CA GLY A 344 8.22 21.64 21.22
C GLY A 344 7.60 22.72 20.34
N PRO A 345 6.76 22.39 19.33
CA PRO A 345 6.00 23.37 18.58
C PRO A 345 5.09 24.26 19.43
N ILE A 346 4.40 23.70 20.42
CA ILE A 346 3.51 24.44 21.32
C ILE A 346 4.32 25.38 22.22
N ASP A 347 5.38 24.88 22.87
CA ASP A 347 6.29 25.68 23.71
C ASP A 347 6.87 26.88 22.94
N THR A 348 7.18 26.67 21.64
CA THR A 348 7.64 27.76 20.77
C THR A 348 6.57 28.86 20.63
N LEU A 349 5.31 28.48 20.39
CA LEU A 349 4.19 29.44 20.26
C LEU A 349 3.92 30.17 21.58
N ILE A 350 4.01 29.47 22.72
CA ILE A 350 3.87 30.06 24.05
C ILE A 350 4.99 31.09 24.29
N ASN A 351 6.25 30.70 24.05
CA ASN A 351 7.40 31.58 24.28
C ASN A 351 7.40 32.82 23.36
N GLN A 352 6.75 32.72 22.20
CA GLN A 352 6.55 33.85 21.28
C GLN A 352 5.32 34.71 21.61
N GLY A 353 4.54 34.31 22.62
CA GLY A 353 3.34 35.05 23.06
C GLY A 353 2.14 34.91 22.11
N TYR A 354 2.13 33.91 21.21
CA TYR A 354 1.01 33.68 20.30
C TYR A 354 -0.15 32.93 20.96
N ILE A 355 0.15 32.09 21.96
CA ILE A 355 -0.84 31.33 22.72
C ILE A 355 -0.50 31.38 24.21
N GLU A 356 -1.52 31.24 25.05
CA GLU A 356 -1.36 31.14 26.51
C GLU A 356 -0.94 29.72 26.92
N ALA A 357 -0.26 29.61 28.06
CA ALA A 357 0.11 28.32 28.65
C ALA A 357 -1.11 27.72 29.36
N LEU A 358 -1.80 26.77 28.71
CA LEU A 358 -2.93 26.05 29.27
C LEU A 358 -2.51 24.64 29.75
N ASP A 359 -3.29 24.06 30.68
CA ASP A 359 -3.00 22.74 31.24
C ASP A 359 -2.86 21.62 30.18
N GLN A 360 -3.73 21.65 29.13
CA GLN A 360 -3.64 20.68 28.05
C GLN A 360 -2.33 20.78 27.26
N TYR A 361 -1.67 21.93 27.23
CA TYR A 361 -0.39 22.14 26.57
C TYR A 361 0.79 21.74 27.46
N ALA A 362 0.74 22.16 28.74
CA ALA A 362 1.78 21.85 29.73
C ALA A 362 1.96 20.33 29.89
N ASN A 363 0.86 19.60 29.96
CA ASN A 363 0.83 18.15 30.18
C ASN A 363 0.85 17.32 28.88
N ALA A 364 1.06 17.94 27.70
CA ALA A 364 1.10 17.22 26.42
C ALA A 364 2.17 16.10 26.38
N GLY A 365 3.20 16.20 27.23
CA GLY A 365 4.23 15.17 27.37
C GLY A 365 3.77 13.88 28.01
N ASP A 366 2.70 13.93 28.81
CA ASP A 366 2.21 12.82 29.62
C ASP A 366 1.09 12.04 28.94
N TYR A 367 0.50 12.58 27.86
CA TYR A 367 -0.61 11.95 27.15
C TYR A 367 -0.12 10.84 26.23
N SER A 368 -0.77 9.69 26.28
CA SER A 368 -0.37 8.54 25.53
C SER A 368 -1.48 7.50 25.28
N SER A 369 -2.76 7.91 25.28
CA SER A 369 -3.93 7.01 25.18
C SER A 369 -3.75 5.92 24.11
N LYS A 370 -3.28 6.29 22.91
CA LYS A 370 -3.08 5.34 21.83
C LYS A 370 -1.96 4.35 22.13
N LEU A 371 -0.81 4.82 22.57
CA LEU A 371 0.32 3.94 22.86
C LEU A 371 0.06 3.05 24.09
N ASP A 372 -0.74 3.53 25.04
CA ASP A 372 -1.17 2.71 26.20
C ASP A 372 -2.00 1.54 25.71
N GLU A 373 -2.99 1.78 24.85
CA GLU A 373 -3.83 0.72 24.31
C GLU A 373 -3.06 -0.25 23.40
N VAL A 374 -2.21 0.27 22.50
CA VAL A 374 -1.33 -0.55 21.66
C VAL A 374 -0.44 -1.46 22.51
N THR A 375 0.21 -0.90 23.52
CA THR A 375 1.10 -1.68 24.39
C THR A 375 0.34 -2.65 25.29
N ARG A 376 -0.85 -2.28 25.75
CA ARG A 376 -1.74 -3.20 26.50
C ARG A 376 -2.03 -4.45 25.68
N VAL A 377 -2.53 -4.29 24.44
CA VAL A 377 -2.87 -5.43 23.56
C VAL A 377 -1.62 -6.28 23.24
N LEU A 378 -0.48 -5.64 22.97
CA LEU A 378 0.78 -6.35 22.71
C LEU A 378 1.25 -7.17 23.92
N LEU A 379 1.14 -6.63 25.13
CA LEU A 379 1.56 -7.29 26.37
C LEU A 379 0.61 -8.42 26.78
N GLU A 380 -0.70 -8.25 26.60
CA GLU A 380 -1.68 -9.33 26.82
C GLU A 380 -1.42 -10.55 25.92
N ARG A 381 -0.84 -10.33 24.76
CA ARG A 381 -0.55 -11.36 23.77
C ARG A 381 0.91 -11.80 23.73
N LYS A 382 1.77 -11.32 24.66
CA LYS A 382 3.22 -11.55 24.59
C LYS A 382 3.62 -13.03 24.61
N ASP A 383 2.89 -13.87 25.38
CA ASP A 383 3.23 -15.26 25.64
C ASP A 383 2.48 -16.27 24.73
N ASN A 384 1.79 -15.80 23.67
CA ASN A 384 1.00 -16.65 22.78
C ASN A 384 1.82 -17.36 21.69
N GLY A 385 3.13 -17.23 21.69
CA GLY A 385 4.05 -17.88 20.76
C GLY A 385 4.00 -17.32 19.32
N ASN A 386 3.31 -16.21 19.09
CA ASN A 386 3.25 -15.54 17.80
C ASN A 386 4.22 -14.35 17.75
N GLY A 387 5.06 -14.29 16.74
CA GLY A 387 5.88 -13.10 16.50
C GLY A 387 5.03 -11.92 16.04
N LYS A 388 5.39 -10.73 16.51
CA LYS A 388 4.62 -9.50 16.35
C LYS A 388 5.33 -8.51 15.44
N LEU A 389 4.63 -8.02 14.40
CA LEU A 389 5.08 -6.90 13.55
C LEU A 389 4.30 -5.65 13.93
N VAL A 390 4.99 -4.60 14.35
CA VAL A 390 4.37 -3.33 14.74
C VAL A 390 4.80 -2.26 13.74
N PHE A 391 3.82 -1.68 13.05
CA PHE A 391 4.04 -0.63 12.06
C PHE A 391 3.74 0.75 12.62
N CYS A 392 4.74 1.61 12.62
CA CYS A 392 4.74 2.95 13.17
C CYS A 392 4.99 4.02 12.10
N HIS A 393 4.62 5.26 12.40
CA HIS A 393 4.86 6.42 11.55
C HIS A 393 6.09 7.24 11.97
N PHE A 394 6.33 7.36 13.28
CA PHE A 394 7.37 8.21 13.86
C PHE A 394 8.45 7.42 14.59
N ARG A 395 9.67 7.96 14.63
CA ARG A 395 10.79 7.31 15.33
C ARG A 395 10.59 7.28 16.84
N GLU A 396 10.10 8.38 17.42
CA GLU A 396 9.82 8.43 18.86
C GLU A 396 8.71 7.46 19.27
N GLU A 397 7.73 7.22 18.40
CA GLU A 397 6.70 6.19 18.58
C GLU A 397 7.33 4.80 18.64
N ILE A 398 8.28 4.47 17.73
CA ILE A 398 9.04 3.22 17.72
C ILE A 398 9.81 3.05 19.03
N ASP A 399 10.54 4.09 19.44
CA ASP A 399 11.38 4.06 20.63
C ASP A 399 10.55 3.88 21.91
N GLU A 400 9.40 4.57 21.99
CA GLU A 400 8.50 4.50 23.15
C GLU A 400 7.82 3.13 23.26
N ILE A 401 7.29 2.57 22.17
CA ILE A 401 6.71 1.22 22.18
C ILE A 401 7.78 0.20 22.56
N ALA A 402 8.99 0.29 21.99
CA ALA A 402 10.09 -0.61 22.34
C ALA A 402 10.45 -0.54 23.82
N ARG A 403 10.51 0.67 24.39
CA ARG A 403 10.78 0.88 25.82
C ARG A 403 9.73 0.21 26.69
N ARG A 404 8.44 0.42 26.35
CA ARG A 404 7.29 -0.14 27.11
C ARG A 404 7.25 -1.65 27.04
N LEU A 405 7.47 -2.25 25.86
CA LEU A 405 7.49 -3.71 25.71
C LEU A 405 8.60 -4.35 26.52
N ARG A 406 9.81 -3.76 26.52
CA ARG A 406 10.93 -4.23 27.35
C ARG A 406 10.61 -4.13 28.83
N ALA A 407 10.04 -3.01 29.27
CA ALA A 407 9.58 -2.83 30.67
C ALA A 407 8.49 -3.85 31.04
N GLY A 408 7.62 -4.23 30.10
CA GLY A 408 6.57 -5.25 30.26
C GLY A 408 7.08 -6.69 30.15
N GLY A 409 8.40 -6.93 30.08
CA GLY A 409 9.01 -8.25 30.09
C GLY A 409 9.13 -8.95 28.73
N VAL A 410 8.93 -8.24 27.61
CA VAL A 410 9.23 -8.78 26.28
C VAL A 410 10.73 -8.74 26.06
N THR A 411 11.36 -9.91 25.87
CA THR A 411 12.82 -10.03 25.93
C THR A 411 13.51 -9.62 24.62
N LYS A 412 12.94 -10.03 23.48
CA LYS A 412 13.55 -9.81 22.16
C LYS A 412 12.76 -8.77 21.36
N VAL A 413 12.97 -7.50 21.67
CA VAL A 413 12.36 -6.38 20.93
C VAL A 413 13.39 -5.75 20.00
N VAL A 414 13.13 -5.79 18.70
CA VAL A 414 13.99 -5.23 17.65
C VAL A 414 13.28 -4.05 16.99
N THR A 415 14.03 -2.97 16.74
CA THR A 415 13.53 -1.80 16.01
C THR A 415 14.16 -1.72 14.63
N PHE A 416 13.37 -1.31 13.63
CA PHE A 416 13.80 -1.25 12.24
C PHE A 416 13.27 0.02 11.56
N ASP A 417 14.15 0.98 11.36
CA ASP A 417 13.85 2.25 10.71
C ASP A 417 15.03 2.77 9.87
N GLY A 418 14.96 4.04 9.44
CA GLY A 418 16.01 4.65 8.63
C GLY A 418 17.37 4.83 9.33
N ARG A 419 17.50 4.58 10.64
CA ARG A 419 18.77 4.58 11.41
C ARG A 419 19.55 3.29 11.21
N ASN A 420 18.87 2.19 10.86
CA ASN A 420 19.51 0.91 10.57
C ASN A 420 20.10 0.93 9.15
N THR A 421 21.41 0.77 9.02
CA THR A 421 22.12 0.77 7.74
C THR A 421 22.99 -0.47 7.55
N GLY A 422 23.19 -0.89 6.29
CA GLY A 422 24.13 -1.94 5.92
C GLY A 422 23.92 -3.28 6.66
N VAL A 423 24.97 -3.76 7.32
CA VAL A 423 25.01 -5.06 8.00
C VAL A 423 24.04 -5.13 9.18
N SER A 424 23.90 -4.04 9.95
CA SER A 424 22.98 -4.01 11.11
C SER A 424 21.52 -4.19 10.69
N ARG A 425 21.16 -3.70 9.49
CA ARG A 425 19.83 -3.88 8.91
C ARG A 425 19.53 -5.34 8.58
N MET A 426 20.49 -6.06 8.00
CA MET A 426 20.34 -7.48 7.69
C MET A 426 20.21 -8.31 8.96
N LYS A 427 21.10 -8.09 9.93
CA LYS A 427 21.11 -8.83 11.19
C LYS A 427 19.79 -8.67 11.97
N ALA A 428 19.21 -7.47 11.99
CA ALA A 428 17.92 -7.21 12.66
C ALA A 428 16.74 -8.01 12.07
N LEU A 429 16.86 -8.50 10.84
CA LEU A 429 15.81 -9.24 10.12
C LEU A 429 16.05 -10.75 10.09
N GLU A 430 17.28 -11.21 10.29
CA GLU A 430 17.67 -12.62 10.24
C GLU A 430 17.37 -13.37 11.53
N GLU A 431 17.49 -12.70 12.67
CA GLU A 431 17.24 -13.31 13.97
C GLU A 431 15.75 -13.19 14.36
N PRO A 432 15.06 -14.31 14.70
CA PRO A 432 13.69 -14.25 15.20
C PRO A 432 13.62 -13.43 16.49
N CYS A 433 12.66 -12.52 16.54
CA CYS A 433 12.37 -11.75 17.75
C CYS A 433 10.89 -11.80 18.11
N ASP A 434 10.55 -11.49 19.37
CA ASP A 434 9.18 -11.52 19.86
C ASP A 434 8.37 -10.38 19.26
N ALA A 435 8.99 -9.19 19.11
CA ALA A 435 8.39 -8.02 18.50
C ALA A 435 9.38 -7.29 17.60
N LEU A 436 9.03 -7.11 16.33
CA LEU A 436 9.74 -6.30 15.37
C LEU A 436 8.94 -5.02 15.12
N ILE A 437 9.45 -3.89 15.58
CA ILE A 437 8.81 -2.58 15.46
C ILE A 437 9.48 -1.84 14.31
N MET A 438 8.70 -1.43 13.31
CA MET A 438 9.27 -0.82 12.11
C MET A 438 8.48 0.37 11.61
N GLN A 439 9.21 1.28 10.98
CA GLN A 439 8.57 2.37 10.26
C GLN A 439 7.88 1.82 9.00
N ILE A 440 6.59 2.09 8.84
CA ILE A 440 5.76 1.51 7.78
C ILE A 440 6.33 1.74 6.37
N GLN A 441 6.91 2.89 6.11
CA GLN A 441 7.51 3.22 4.81
C GLN A 441 8.77 2.42 4.49
N THR A 442 9.55 2.02 5.50
CA THR A 442 10.79 1.27 5.33
C THR A 442 10.61 -0.24 5.41
N GLY A 443 9.55 -0.70 6.09
CA GLY A 443 9.29 -2.12 6.35
C GLY A 443 8.47 -2.83 5.28
N CYS A 444 7.79 -2.08 4.39
CA CYS A 444 6.82 -2.67 3.46
C CYS A 444 7.44 -3.31 2.22
N GLU A 445 8.71 -3.07 1.88
CA GLU A 445 9.30 -3.55 0.63
C GLU A 445 10.26 -4.74 0.84
N GLY A 446 10.03 -5.84 0.11
CA GLY A 446 11.02 -6.90 -0.13
C GLY A 446 11.28 -7.90 1.00
N LEU A 447 10.63 -7.82 2.17
CA LEU A 447 10.89 -8.70 3.29
C LEU A 447 10.02 -9.96 3.26
N ASN A 448 10.59 -11.11 3.68
CA ASN A 448 9.92 -12.38 3.84
C ASN A 448 9.85 -12.70 5.34
N LEU A 449 8.71 -12.41 5.98
CA LEU A 449 8.58 -12.45 7.44
C LEU A 449 7.59 -13.55 7.92
N GLN A 450 6.97 -14.29 6.99
CA GLN A 450 5.93 -15.28 7.30
C GLN A 450 6.39 -16.44 8.19
N ALA A 451 7.70 -16.73 8.21
CA ALA A 451 8.20 -17.85 9.02
C ALA A 451 8.14 -17.56 10.53
N ASN A 452 8.36 -16.30 10.91
CA ASN A 452 8.54 -15.91 12.31
C ASN A 452 7.38 -15.07 12.87
N TYR A 453 6.60 -14.40 12.00
CA TYR A 453 5.58 -13.45 12.44
C TYR A 453 4.20 -13.83 11.89
N SER A 454 3.19 -13.67 12.74
CA SER A 454 1.79 -13.93 12.39
C SER A 454 0.81 -12.92 13.00
N GLU A 455 1.29 -11.94 13.76
CA GLU A 455 0.49 -10.84 14.28
C GLU A 455 1.02 -9.50 13.74
N ILE A 456 0.12 -8.67 13.25
CA ILE A 456 0.44 -7.38 12.62
C ILE A 456 -0.35 -6.29 13.34
N TYR A 457 0.34 -5.22 13.73
CA TYR A 457 -0.22 -4.12 14.49
C TYR A 457 0.03 -2.82 13.73
N PHE A 458 -1.03 -2.15 13.27
CA PHE A 458 -0.98 -0.81 12.71
C PHE A 458 -1.35 0.19 13.79
N VAL A 459 -0.38 0.90 14.33
CA VAL A 459 -0.60 1.90 15.40
C VAL A 459 -1.51 3.02 14.93
N SER A 460 -1.48 3.33 13.64
CA SER A 460 -2.37 4.30 13.00
C SER A 460 -2.56 3.94 11.53
N PRO A 461 -3.73 4.22 10.92
CA PRO A 461 -3.97 3.89 9.52
C PRO A 461 -3.07 4.70 8.59
N HIS A 462 -2.65 4.06 7.50
CA HIS A 462 -1.85 4.70 6.47
C HIS A 462 -2.74 5.30 5.37
N TRP A 463 -2.38 6.46 4.82
CA TRP A 463 -3.13 7.13 3.74
C TRP A 463 -3.37 6.28 2.49
N ASN A 464 -2.45 5.38 2.20
CA ASN A 464 -2.54 4.49 1.07
C ASN A 464 -2.79 3.05 1.57
N PRO A 465 -3.99 2.47 1.34
CA PRO A 465 -4.31 1.12 1.77
C PRO A 465 -3.36 0.07 1.18
N ALA A 466 -2.84 0.33 -0.02
CA ALA A 466 -1.88 -0.57 -0.65
C ALA A 466 -0.60 -0.79 0.18
N ILE A 467 -0.18 0.18 0.98
CA ILE A 467 0.98 0.05 1.86
C ILE A 467 0.67 -0.90 3.03
N GLU A 468 -0.54 -0.83 3.60
CA GLU A 468 -0.98 -1.80 4.61
C GLU A 468 -1.13 -3.20 4.02
N ASP A 469 -1.70 -3.31 2.82
CA ASP A 469 -1.82 -4.60 2.11
C ASP A 469 -0.43 -5.20 1.83
N GLN A 470 0.56 -4.36 1.47
CA GLN A 470 1.96 -4.78 1.34
C GLN A 470 2.54 -5.28 2.66
N ALA A 471 2.28 -4.57 3.75
CA ALA A 471 2.73 -4.95 5.09
C ALA A 471 2.10 -6.29 5.53
N ILE A 472 0.79 -6.46 5.33
CA ILE A 472 0.09 -7.72 5.62
C ILE A 472 0.67 -8.87 4.79
N ALA A 473 0.96 -8.65 3.53
CA ALA A 473 1.53 -9.65 2.64
C ALA A 473 2.97 -10.07 3.00
N ARG A 474 3.64 -9.43 3.97
CA ARG A 474 4.92 -9.91 4.53
C ARG A 474 4.74 -11.17 5.38
N CYS A 475 3.58 -11.32 6.00
CA CYS A 475 3.21 -12.48 6.82
C CYS A 475 2.15 -13.36 6.13
N TYR A 476 1.15 -12.76 5.52
CA TYR A 476 0.05 -13.46 4.84
C TYR A 476 0.46 -13.84 3.41
N ARG A 477 1.24 -14.89 3.30
CA ARG A 477 1.76 -15.40 2.02
C ARG A 477 2.02 -16.90 2.07
N ILE A 478 2.28 -17.49 0.91
CA ILE A 478 2.63 -18.92 0.78
C ILE A 478 3.78 -19.26 1.73
N GLY A 479 3.59 -20.32 2.53
CA GLY A 479 4.52 -20.78 3.57
C GLY A 479 4.18 -20.31 4.97
N GLN A 480 3.16 -19.48 5.16
CA GLN A 480 2.61 -19.18 6.49
C GLN A 480 1.88 -20.41 7.06
N LYS A 481 2.24 -20.82 8.26
CA LYS A 481 1.68 -22.00 8.93
C LYS A 481 0.71 -21.64 10.08
N LYS A 482 0.70 -20.37 10.49
CA LYS A 482 -0.13 -19.89 11.60
C LYS A 482 -1.26 -19.00 11.07
N GLN A 483 -2.34 -18.88 11.85
CA GLN A 483 -3.37 -17.87 11.61
C GLN A 483 -2.73 -16.48 11.69
N VAL A 484 -3.01 -15.64 10.71
CA VAL A 484 -2.56 -14.25 10.72
C VAL A 484 -3.62 -13.37 11.37
N TYR A 485 -3.20 -12.52 12.30
CA TYR A 485 -4.03 -11.52 12.97
C TYR A 485 -3.55 -10.13 12.58
N VAL A 486 -4.49 -9.22 12.36
CA VAL A 486 -4.21 -7.82 12.00
C VAL A 486 -4.98 -6.93 12.96
N PHE A 487 -4.28 -6.13 13.74
CA PHE A 487 -4.85 -5.16 14.68
C PHE A 487 -4.67 -3.76 14.12
N ARG A 488 -5.78 -3.00 14.02
CA ARG A 488 -5.79 -1.60 13.58
C ARG A 488 -6.28 -0.72 14.71
N PHE A 489 -5.45 0.22 15.16
CA PHE A 489 -5.79 1.14 16.24
C PHE A 489 -6.27 2.45 15.66
N ILE A 490 -7.51 2.80 15.96
CA ILE A 490 -8.19 4.01 15.46
C ILE A 490 -8.61 4.85 16.66
N MET A 491 -8.15 6.11 16.71
CA MET A 491 -8.60 7.04 17.75
C MET A 491 -10.07 7.35 17.60
N ASP A 492 -10.78 7.37 18.71
CA ASP A 492 -12.18 7.80 18.80
C ASP A 492 -12.34 9.27 18.40
N GLY A 493 -13.56 9.64 18.06
CA GLY A 493 -13.90 11.02 17.76
C GLY A 493 -13.92 11.94 19.00
N PHE A 494 -14.42 13.15 18.79
CA PHE A 494 -14.49 14.19 19.83
C PHE A 494 -15.92 14.40 20.38
N GLY A 495 -16.78 13.37 20.25
CA GLY A 495 -18.19 13.43 20.61
C GLY A 495 -19.10 13.84 19.44
N SER A 496 -20.37 14.08 19.75
CA SER A 496 -21.39 14.46 18.77
C SER A 496 -21.56 15.96 18.67
N MET A 497 -21.77 16.47 17.46
CA MET A 497 -22.07 17.88 17.22
C MET A 497 -23.37 18.07 16.45
N LYS A 498 -24.02 19.19 16.69
CA LYS A 498 -25.16 19.65 15.89
C LYS A 498 -24.68 20.23 14.57
N VAL A 499 -25.19 19.71 13.46
CA VAL A 499 -24.90 20.24 12.13
C VAL A 499 -26.18 20.87 11.60
N PRO A 500 -26.15 22.11 11.07
CA PRO A 500 -27.31 22.69 10.42
C PRO A 500 -27.72 21.83 9.22
N PRO A 501 -29.02 21.71 8.92
CA PRO A 501 -29.49 20.96 7.75
C PRO A 501 -28.85 21.51 6.48
N ALA A 502 -28.52 20.62 5.55
CA ALA A 502 -28.00 21.03 4.25
C ALA A 502 -29.03 21.94 3.56
N LYS A 503 -28.57 23.00 2.87
CA LYS A 503 -29.40 24.07 2.25
C LYS A 503 -30.43 23.59 1.21
N GLU A 504 -30.58 22.29 1.01
CA GLU A 504 -31.38 21.68 -0.07
C GLU A 504 -32.40 20.64 0.42
N GLU A 505 -32.58 20.46 1.73
CA GLU A 505 -33.73 19.70 2.24
C GLU A 505 -34.94 20.64 2.36
N GLU A 506 -36.01 20.27 1.64
CA GLU A 506 -37.24 21.01 1.46
C GLU A 506 -37.78 21.63 2.76
N GLU A 507 -38.45 22.78 2.61
CA GLU A 507 -39.16 23.60 3.61
C GLU A 507 -40.13 22.83 4.51
N GLY A 508 -39.69 21.89 5.29
CA GLY A 508 -40.62 21.13 6.14
C GLY A 508 -40.09 20.72 7.51
N LEU A 509 -38.82 20.39 7.66
CA LEU A 509 -38.26 19.90 8.95
C LEU A 509 -36.88 20.46 9.23
N LYS A 510 -36.83 21.67 9.81
CA LYS A 510 -35.62 22.21 10.44
C LYS A 510 -35.35 21.45 11.75
N LYS A 511 -34.91 20.19 11.69
CA LYS A 511 -34.38 19.50 12.86
C LYS A 511 -32.87 19.45 12.75
N ASP A 512 -32.21 20.00 13.78
CA ASP A 512 -30.76 19.86 13.97
C ASP A 512 -30.38 18.38 13.92
N VAL A 513 -29.48 18.01 13.02
CA VAL A 513 -28.99 16.64 12.91
C VAL A 513 -27.72 16.51 13.74
N TRP A 514 -27.71 15.59 14.70
CA TRP A 514 -26.53 15.25 15.44
C TRP A 514 -25.63 14.36 14.60
N ARG A 515 -24.37 14.74 14.42
CA ARG A 515 -23.36 13.92 13.76
C ARG A 515 -22.20 13.63 14.70
N GLU A 516 -21.74 12.40 14.70
CA GLU A 516 -20.51 12.01 15.38
C GLU A 516 -19.32 12.64 14.66
N THR A 517 -18.38 13.13 15.42
CA THR A 517 -17.13 13.67 14.92
C THR A 517 -16.11 12.56 14.82
N ILE A 518 -15.13 12.71 13.96
CA ILE A 518 -14.07 11.73 13.76
C ILE A 518 -12.69 12.38 13.95
N ALA A 519 -11.76 11.65 14.54
CA ALA A 519 -10.36 12.02 14.53
C ALA A 519 -9.73 11.73 13.16
N LEU A 520 -8.48 12.15 12.96
CA LEU A 520 -7.76 11.96 11.69
C LEU A 520 -7.70 10.48 11.26
N ASP A 521 -7.57 9.56 12.20
CA ASP A 521 -7.52 8.12 11.89
C ASP A 521 -8.82 7.63 11.24
N GLY A 522 -9.98 8.01 11.79
CA GLY A 522 -11.28 7.70 11.21
C GLY A 522 -11.42 8.29 9.80
N TYR A 523 -10.98 9.54 9.60
CA TYR A 523 -10.97 10.15 8.27
C TYR A 523 -10.05 9.39 7.28
N VAL A 524 -8.87 8.96 7.73
CA VAL A 524 -7.94 8.18 6.89
C VAL A 524 -8.56 6.83 6.52
N SER A 525 -9.26 6.16 7.43
CA SER A 525 -9.98 4.91 7.14
C SER A 525 -11.04 5.11 6.06
N LEU A 526 -11.87 6.15 6.16
CA LEU A 526 -12.85 6.49 5.11
C LEU A 526 -12.18 6.74 3.75
N VAL A 527 -11.04 7.44 3.73
CA VAL A 527 -10.27 7.66 2.48
C VAL A 527 -9.71 6.34 1.93
N GLN A 528 -9.32 5.41 2.80
CA GLN A 528 -8.89 4.07 2.36
C GLN A 528 -10.01 3.30 1.68
N ASP A 529 -11.23 3.31 2.25
CA ASP A 529 -12.39 2.62 1.69
C ASP A 529 -12.74 3.16 0.31
N LEU A 530 -12.80 4.48 0.15
CA LEU A 530 -13.01 5.13 -1.15
C LEU A 530 -11.94 4.73 -2.19
N LYS A 531 -10.68 4.58 -1.78
CA LYS A 531 -9.61 4.13 -2.68
C LYS A 531 -9.74 2.66 -3.06
N ARG A 532 -10.23 1.80 -2.16
CA ARG A 532 -10.51 0.39 -2.45
C ARG A 532 -11.67 0.26 -3.44
N GLU A 533 -12.75 1.01 -3.23
CA GLU A 533 -13.89 1.06 -4.16
C GLU A 533 -13.44 1.51 -5.56
N LEU A 534 -12.67 2.58 -5.66
CA LEU A 534 -12.12 3.05 -6.93
C LEU A 534 -11.25 1.98 -7.61
N GLN A 535 -10.43 1.28 -6.84
CA GLN A 535 -9.60 0.19 -7.37
C GLN A 535 -10.47 -0.95 -7.92
N GLU A 536 -11.55 -1.30 -7.25
CA GLU A 536 -12.50 -2.33 -7.70
C GLU A 536 -13.26 -1.89 -8.95
N GLU A 537 -13.70 -0.65 -9.02
CA GLU A 537 -14.35 -0.08 -10.20
C GLU A 537 -13.43 -0.14 -11.42
N VAL A 538 -12.23 0.39 -11.33
CA VAL A 538 -11.26 0.43 -12.45
C VAL A 538 -10.87 -0.98 -12.90
N MET A 539 -10.78 -1.93 -11.97
CA MET A 539 -10.41 -3.30 -12.28
C MET A 539 -11.60 -4.21 -12.67
N GLY A 540 -12.81 -3.63 -12.85
CA GLY A 540 -13.96 -4.31 -13.44
C GLY A 540 -14.74 -5.23 -12.49
N LYS A 541 -14.68 -5.02 -11.18
CA LYS A 541 -15.47 -5.79 -10.21
C LYS A 541 -16.87 -5.22 -9.95
N LEU A 542 -17.07 -3.91 -10.16
CA LEU A 542 -18.35 -3.22 -10.02
C LEU A 542 -18.83 -2.73 -11.39
N PRO A 543 -20.15 -2.76 -11.68
CA PRO A 543 -20.68 -2.09 -12.85
C PRO A 543 -20.37 -0.60 -12.75
N VAL A 544 -19.95 0.00 -13.87
CA VAL A 544 -19.58 1.42 -13.99
C VAL A 544 -20.78 2.30 -13.66
N ALA A 545 -20.99 2.61 -12.38
CA ALA A 545 -21.97 3.57 -11.92
C ALA A 545 -21.36 4.44 -10.83
N LYS A 546 -21.10 5.68 -11.22
CA LYS A 546 -20.70 6.84 -10.41
C LYS A 546 -19.20 7.02 -10.23
N ALA A 547 -18.71 8.07 -10.88
CA ALA A 547 -17.41 8.66 -10.56
C ALA A 547 -17.39 9.10 -9.09
N VAL A 548 -16.61 8.40 -8.27
CA VAL A 548 -16.33 8.82 -6.91
C VAL A 548 -15.39 10.02 -6.98
N VAL A 549 -15.95 11.21 -6.84
CA VAL A 549 -15.16 12.43 -6.69
C VAL A 549 -14.66 12.45 -5.25
N ILE A 550 -13.42 12.01 -5.04
CA ILE A 550 -12.72 12.31 -3.79
C ILE A 550 -12.72 13.84 -3.67
N PRO A 551 -13.23 14.43 -2.58
CA PRO A 551 -13.21 15.88 -2.42
C PRO A 551 -11.79 16.39 -2.65
N MET A 552 -11.57 17.23 -3.67
CA MET A 552 -10.25 17.72 -4.11
C MET A 552 -9.57 18.67 -3.10
N ALA A 553 -10.03 18.72 -1.85
CA ALA A 553 -9.39 19.53 -0.82
C ALA A 553 -8.02 18.99 -0.36
N VAL A 554 -7.66 17.77 -0.74
CA VAL A 554 -6.35 17.19 -0.37
C VAL A 554 -5.74 16.48 -1.58
N ALA A 555 -5.35 17.23 -2.59
CA ALA A 555 -4.28 16.79 -3.47
C ALA A 555 -2.97 16.88 -2.66
N ILE A 556 -2.66 15.84 -1.90
CA ILE A 556 -1.36 15.73 -1.22
C ILE A 556 -0.31 15.67 -2.33
N PRO A 557 0.66 16.58 -2.40
CA PRO A 557 1.80 16.40 -3.28
C PRO A 557 2.53 15.15 -2.82
N VAL A 558 2.47 14.13 -3.60
CA VAL A 558 3.25 12.90 -3.35
C VAL A 558 4.69 13.23 -3.74
N GLN A 559 5.59 13.26 -2.75
CA GLN A 559 7.03 13.26 -2.97
C GLN A 559 7.50 11.97 -3.64
#